data_8eb52daf2b131362b8387e84fd4c6cf7
#
_entry.id   8eb52daf2b131362b8387e84fd4c6cf7
#
_cell.length_a   1.000
_cell.length_b   1.000
_cell.length_c   1.000
_cell.angle_alpha   90.00
_cell.angle_beta   90.00
_cell.angle_gamma   90.00
#
_symmetry.space_group_name_H-M   'P 1'
#
loop_
_entity.id
_entity.type
_entity.pdbx_description
1 polymer ?
#
loop_
_entity_poly.entity_id
_entity_poly.type
_entity_poly.pdbx_seq_one_letter_code
_entity_poly.pdbx_strand_id
1 'polypeptide(L)'
;MTDFDESLMLPGIEKYADQYTSPEIPALARLSRATHLRTHQPQMLSGHLQGAFLQMISHMIKPAAILEIGTFTGYSAICLAQGLQEGGKLITIDCNPEMEDFATPFFKEAGLQNRIEMWVGDAAAIIQSMSGPFDLVFIDADKESYVRYFELVYPLVKPGGYILADNTLWYGRVIKPGAETDRETAGIVRYNKFVKQHSGVEHVLLPLRDGIMIARKK
;
A
#
# COMPACT_ATOMS: atom_id res chain seq x y z
N MET A 1 -4.81 30.08 -18.02
CA MET A 1 -4.63 28.61 -18.06
C MET A 1 -3.46 28.33 -17.15
N THR A 2 -3.73 28.00 -15.91
CA THR A 2 -2.70 27.62 -14.94
C THR A 2 -2.31 26.17 -15.25
N ASP A 3 -1.05 25.99 -15.71
CA ASP A 3 -0.44 24.68 -15.75
C ASP A 3 -0.55 24.08 -14.34
N PHE A 4 -1.41 23.08 -14.19
CA PHE A 4 -1.38 22.26 -12.99
C PHE A 4 -0.07 21.46 -13.07
N ASP A 5 0.90 21.89 -12.25
CA ASP A 5 2.11 21.12 -11.97
C ASP A 5 1.69 19.69 -11.57
N GLU A 6 2.33 18.68 -12.14
CA GLU A 6 2.02 17.26 -11.86
C GLU A 6 2.32 16.86 -10.41
N SER A 7 2.91 17.75 -9.62
CA SER A 7 3.13 17.58 -8.18
C SER A 7 1.89 18.04 -7.40
N LEU A 8 1.27 17.14 -6.66
CA LEU A 8 0.17 17.45 -5.72
C LEU A 8 0.62 18.35 -4.57
N MET A 9 1.91 18.55 -4.38
CA MET A 9 2.52 19.40 -3.37
C MET A 9 3.44 20.45 -4.03
N LEU A 10 3.69 21.54 -3.33
CA LEU A 10 4.68 22.54 -3.75
C LEU A 10 6.03 21.86 -4.04
N PRO A 11 6.71 22.24 -5.15
CA PRO A 11 8.02 21.70 -5.47
C PRO A 11 8.98 21.79 -4.28
N GLY A 12 9.63 20.67 -3.94
CA GLY A 12 10.57 20.58 -2.83
C GLY A 12 9.97 20.27 -1.44
N ILE A 13 8.65 20.37 -1.24
CA ILE A 13 8.03 20.01 0.06
C ILE A 13 8.22 18.53 0.39
N GLU A 14 8.05 17.64 -0.58
CA GLU A 14 8.29 16.20 -0.37
C GLU A 14 9.74 15.93 0.02
N LYS A 15 10.70 16.55 -0.67
CA LYS A 15 12.13 16.44 -0.34
C LYS A 15 12.45 16.99 1.05
N TYR A 16 11.81 18.09 1.44
CA TYR A 16 11.95 18.65 2.79
C TYR A 16 11.41 17.66 3.83
N ALA A 17 10.20 17.16 3.66
CA ALA A 17 9.60 16.18 4.56
C ALA A 17 10.46 14.91 4.68
N ASP A 18 11.00 14.42 3.56
CA ASP A 18 11.90 13.28 3.52
C ASP A 18 13.18 13.51 4.35
N GLN A 19 13.78 14.71 4.28
CA GLN A 19 14.96 15.07 5.07
C GLN A 19 14.69 15.12 6.59
N TYR A 20 13.45 15.39 7.01
CA TYR A 20 13.04 15.44 8.41
C TYR A 20 12.35 14.16 8.89
N THR A 21 12.33 13.13 8.04
CA THR A 21 11.84 11.79 8.38
C THR A 21 13.02 10.95 8.90
N SER A 22 12.74 10.07 9.87
CA SER A 22 13.74 9.13 10.42
C SER A 22 14.34 8.29 9.30
N PRO A 23 15.65 8.00 9.29
CA PRO A 23 16.30 7.25 8.22
C PRO A 23 15.73 5.84 8.11
N GLU A 24 15.63 5.33 6.89
CA GLU A 24 15.24 3.94 6.63
C GLU A 24 16.31 2.96 7.13
N ILE A 25 15.89 1.74 7.45
CA ILE A 25 16.81 0.68 7.82
C ILE A 25 17.70 0.28 6.61
N PRO A 26 18.93 -0.23 6.85
CA PRO A 26 19.86 -0.57 5.76
C PRO A 26 19.30 -1.54 4.71
N ALA A 27 18.42 -2.48 5.10
CA ALA A 27 17.77 -3.41 4.17
C ALA A 27 16.86 -2.68 3.17
N LEU A 28 16.09 -1.66 3.61
CA LEU A 28 15.23 -0.85 2.74
C LEU A 28 16.05 0.00 1.75
N ALA A 29 17.14 0.62 2.20
CA ALA A 29 18.03 1.38 1.33
C ALA A 29 18.64 0.50 0.22
N ARG A 30 19.07 -0.73 0.56
CA ARG A 30 19.58 -1.68 -0.42
C ARG A 30 18.50 -2.20 -1.37
N LEU A 31 17.31 -2.49 -0.84
CA LEU A 31 16.15 -2.89 -1.65
C LEU A 31 15.78 -1.78 -2.65
N SER A 32 15.66 -0.54 -2.18
CA SER A 32 15.39 0.62 -3.04
C SER A 32 16.42 0.73 -4.18
N ARG A 33 17.71 0.66 -3.85
CA ARG A 33 18.78 0.67 -4.85
C ARG A 33 18.66 -0.51 -5.83
N ALA A 34 18.40 -1.73 -5.34
CA ALA A 34 18.23 -2.91 -6.19
C ALA A 34 17.03 -2.77 -7.12
N THR A 35 15.91 -2.23 -6.62
CA THR A 35 14.70 -1.95 -7.42
C THR A 35 15.02 -1.02 -8.58
N HIS A 36 15.71 0.10 -8.34
CA HIS A 36 16.09 1.04 -9.39
C HIS A 36 17.07 0.47 -10.43
N LEU A 37 17.90 -0.50 -10.05
CA LEU A 37 18.91 -1.09 -10.94
C LEU A 37 18.38 -2.31 -11.72
N ARG A 38 17.34 -2.99 -11.23
CA ARG A 38 16.97 -4.32 -11.71
C ARG A 38 15.51 -4.44 -12.17
N THR A 39 14.67 -3.40 -11.98
CA THR A 39 13.28 -3.41 -12.43
C THR A 39 13.04 -2.36 -13.51
N HIS A 40 12.00 -2.59 -14.33
CA HIS A 40 11.62 -1.65 -15.41
C HIS A 40 10.78 -0.47 -14.92
N GLN A 41 10.17 -0.59 -13.73
CA GLN A 41 9.25 0.42 -13.18
C GLN A 41 9.61 0.77 -11.73
N PRO A 42 10.83 1.29 -11.47
CA PRO A 42 11.27 1.59 -10.10
C PRO A 42 10.43 2.67 -9.40
N GLN A 43 9.70 3.49 -10.16
CA GLN A 43 8.78 4.50 -9.65
C GLN A 43 7.56 3.91 -8.91
N MET A 44 7.27 2.61 -9.09
CA MET A 44 6.23 1.90 -8.33
C MET A 44 6.61 1.68 -6.85
N LEU A 45 7.88 1.89 -6.49
CA LEU A 45 8.32 1.77 -5.11
C LEU A 45 7.64 2.83 -4.23
N SER A 46 7.12 2.43 -3.07
CA SER A 46 6.49 3.36 -2.11
C SER A 46 7.43 4.50 -1.69
N GLY A 47 8.76 4.22 -1.60
CA GLY A 47 9.77 5.19 -1.22
C GLY A 47 9.79 5.51 0.28
N HIS A 48 10.80 6.28 0.69
CA HIS A 48 11.15 6.48 2.09
C HIS A 48 10.03 7.15 2.91
N LEU A 49 9.51 8.27 2.47
CA LEU A 49 8.50 9.03 3.23
C LEU A 49 7.21 8.21 3.45
N GLN A 50 6.70 7.57 2.40
CA GLN A 50 5.50 6.73 2.51
C GLN A 50 5.79 5.45 3.30
N GLY A 51 6.96 4.84 3.11
CA GLY A 51 7.38 3.68 3.90
C GLY A 51 7.45 3.99 5.39
N ALA A 52 8.02 5.14 5.78
CA ALA A 52 8.05 5.61 7.16
C ALA A 52 6.63 5.85 7.71
N PHE A 53 5.72 6.39 6.89
CA PHE A 53 4.31 6.54 7.26
C PHE A 53 3.64 5.18 7.51
N LEU A 54 3.79 4.22 6.60
CA LEU A 54 3.22 2.87 6.75
C LEU A 54 3.79 2.16 7.99
N GLN A 55 5.09 2.28 8.24
CA GLN A 55 5.74 1.77 9.43
C GLN A 55 5.16 2.40 10.71
N MET A 56 4.98 3.73 10.73
CA MET A 56 4.42 4.44 11.88
C MET A 56 2.98 4.02 12.16
N ILE A 57 2.14 3.90 11.13
CA ILE A 57 0.76 3.39 11.25
C ILE A 57 0.77 1.97 11.83
N SER A 58 1.64 1.09 11.33
CA SER A 58 1.76 -0.26 11.85
C SER A 58 2.20 -0.29 13.33
N HIS A 59 3.16 0.55 13.72
CA HIS A 59 3.56 0.67 15.12
C HIS A 59 2.43 1.20 16.04
N MET A 60 1.58 2.10 15.53
CA MET A 60 0.42 2.61 16.29
C MET A 60 -0.67 1.54 16.46
N ILE A 61 -0.91 0.73 15.43
CA ILE A 61 -1.94 -0.34 15.43
C ILE A 61 -1.45 -1.57 16.20
N LYS A 62 -0.15 -1.91 16.09
CA LYS A 62 0.48 -3.17 16.60
C LYS A 62 -0.29 -4.41 16.12
N PRO A 63 -0.40 -4.62 14.81
CA PRO A 63 -1.25 -5.66 14.26
C PRO A 63 -0.71 -7.07 14.56
N ALA A 64 -1.61 -8.03 14.79
CA ALA A 64 -1.31 -9.46 14.81
C ALA A 64 -1.26 -10.02 13.39
N ALA A 65 -2.16 -9.54 12.53
CA ALA A 65 -2.29 -10.01 11.16
C ALA A 65 -2.42 -8.82 10.19
N ILE A 66 -1.54 -8.80 9.18
CA ILE A 66 -1.58 -7.84 8.07
C ILE A 66 -1.79 -8.61 6.77
N LEU A 67 -2.63 -8.07 5.89
CA LEU A 67 -2.73 -8.49 4.49
C LEU A 67 -2.29 -7.34 3.59
N GLU A 68 -1.40 -7.61 2.65
CA GLU A 68 -1.00 -6.67 1.60
C GLU A 68 -1.35 -7.25 0.23
N ILE A 69 -1.92 -6.42 -0.63
CA ILE A 69 -2.28 -6.74 -2.02
C ILE A 69 -1.42 -5.87 -2.93
N GLY A 70 -0.46 -6.49 -3.62
CA GLY A 70 0.60 -5.82 -4.36
C GLY A 70 1.90 -5.77 -3.56
N THR A 71 2.75 -6.77 -3.75
CA THR A 71 4.07 -6.86 -3.09
C THR A 71 5.12 -6.04 -3.81
N PHE A 72 5.11 -6.10 -5.15
CA PHE A 72 6.19 -5.62 -5.98
C PHE A 72 7.55 -6.12 -5.43
N THR A 73 8.48 -5.23 -5.09
CA THR A 73 9.79 -5.63 -4.55
C THR A 73 9.83 -5.82 -3.03
N GLY A 74 8.68 -5.63 -2.34
CA GLY A 74 8.53 -5.91 -0.91
C GLY A 74 8.86 -4.75 0.04
N TYR A 75 9.00 -3.52 -0.46
CA TYR A 75 9.36 -2.36 0.35
C TYR A 75 8.28 -2.04 1.41
N SER A 76 7.03 -1.90 0.99
CA SER A 76 5.88 -1.67 1.88
C SER A 76 5.66 -2.82 2.85
N ALA A 77 5.82 -4.07 2.40
CA ALA A 77 5.75 -5.26 3.26
C ALA A 77 6.74 -5.18 4.43
N ILE A 78 8.01 -4.80 4.16
CA ILE A 78 9.03 -4.62 5.21
C ILE A 78 8.62 -3.49 6.15
N CYS A 79 8.16 -2.35 5.63
CA CYS A 79 7.74 -1.21 6.45
C CYS A 79 6.58 -1.58 7.38
N LEU A 80 5.54 -2.22 6.84
CA LEU A 80 4.37 -2.65 7.60
C LEU A 80 4.72 -3.73 8.65
N ALA A 81 5.59 -4.69 8.30
CA ALA A 81 5.94 -5.78 9.19
C ALA A 81 6.75 -5.34 10.41
N GLN A 82 7.41 -4.18 10.38
CA GLN A 82 8.16 -3.66 11.54
C GLN A 82 7.26 -3.34 12.74
N GLY A 83 6.00 -2.95 12.50
CA GLY A 83 5.03 -2.65 13.56
C GLY A 83 4.24 -3.86 14.07
N LEU A 84 4.41 -5.06 13.48
CA LEU A 84 3.72 -6.27 13.95
C LEU A 84 4.00 -6.53 15.44
N GLN A 85 2.97 -6.93 16.18
CA GLN A 85 3.16 -7.43 17.56
C GLN A 85 3.99 -8.72 17.57
N GLU A 86 4.43 -9.15 18.74
CA GLU A 86 5.13 -10.44 18.91
C GLU A 86 4.27 -11.59 18.36
N GLY A 87 4.86 -12.49 17.57
CA GLY A 87 4.14 -13.57 16.89
C GLY A 87 3.27 -13.16 15.71
N GLY A 88 3.12 -11.85 15.45
CA GLY A 88 2.30 -11.35 14.35
C GLY A 88 2.89 -11.67 12.96
N LYS A 89 2.02 -11.76 11.97
CA LYS A 89 2.34 -12.13 10.58
C LYS A 89 1.80 -11.11 9.58
N LEU A 90 2.54 -10.97 8.47
CA LEU A 90 2.10 -10.27 7.27
C LEU A 90 2.06 -11.27 6.12
N ILE A 91 0.91 -11.33 5.45
CA ILE A 91 0.77 -12.02 4.17
C ILE A 91 0.76 -10.95 3.09
N THR A 92 1.62 -11.08 2.08
CA THR A 92 1.65 -10.21 0.91
C THR A 92 1.41 -11.01 -0.35
N ILE A 93 0.62 -10.46 -1.29
CA ILE A 93 0.20 -11.16 -2.50
C ILE A 93 0.67 -10.38 -3.72
N ASP A 94 1.29 -11.08 -4.67
CA ASP A 94 1.63 -10.54 -5.99
C ASP A 94 1.29 -11.53 -7.10
N CYS A 95 0.90 -11.03 -8.27
CA CYS A 95 0.63 -11.89 -9.42
C CYS A 95 1.91 -12.28 -10.19
N ASN A 96 3.02 -11.56 -10.00
CA ASN A 96 4.29 -11.82 -10.66
C ASN A 96 5.19 -12.72 -9.81
N PRO A 97 5.44 -13.99 -10.24
CA PRO A 97 6.28 -14.92 -9.49
C PRO A 97 7.74 -14.47 -9.36
N GLU A 98 8.25 -13.64 -10.27
CA GLU A 98 9.64 -13.13 -10.19
C GLU A 98 9.85 -12.23 -8.97
N MET A 99 8.79 -11.65 -8.43
CA MET A 99 8.87 -10.78 -7.26
C MET A 99 9.16 -11.55 -5.98
N GLU A 100 8.81 -12.83 -5.90
CA GLU A 100 9.13 -13.67 -4.75
C GLU A 100 10.64 -13.85 -4.61
N ASP A 101 11.32 -14.20 -5.71
CA ASP A 101 12.78 -14.34 -5.74
C ASP A 101 13.49 -13.00 -5.49
N PHE A 102 12.86 -11.90 -5.89
CA PHE A 102 13.41 -10.57 -5.66
C PHE A 102 13.27 -10.13 -4.20
N ALA A 103 12.10 -10.26 -3.60
CA ALA A 103 11.76 -9.70 -2.28
C ALA A 103 12.29 -10.55 -1.11
N THR A 104 12.26 -11.89 -1.23
CA THR A 104 12.62 -12.82 -0.15
C THR A 104 14.02 -12.58 0.46
N PRO A 105 15.08 -12.32 -0.31
CA PRO A 105 16.39 -11.98 0.25
C PRO A 105 16.35 -10.73 1.15
N PHE A 106 15.57 -9.72 0.81
CA PHE A 106 15.44 -8.50 1.60
C PHE A 106 14.57 -8.68 2.85
N PHE A 107 13.56 -9.55 2.81
CA PHE A 107 12.83 -9.96 4.02
C PHE A 107 13.77 -10.62 5.04
N LYS A 108 14.67 -11.49 4.56
CA LYS A 108 15.69 -12.12 5.40
C LYS A 108 16.70 -11.10 5.93
N GLU A 109 17.15 -10.17 5.09
CA GLU A 109 18.09 -9.11 5.48
C GLU A 109 17.51 -8.15 6.52
N ALA A 110 16.19 -7.89 6.44
CA ALA A 110 15.45 -7.12 7.44
C ALA A 110 15.15 -7.93 8.73
N GLY A 111 15.50 -9.21 8.80
CA GLY A 111 15.18 -10.10 9.93
C GLY A 111 13.69 -10.49 10.00
N LEU A 112 12.96 -10.35 8.90
CA LEU A 112 11.51 -10.54 8.83
C LEU A 112 11.07 -11.81 8.08
N GLN A 113 12.01 -12.69 7.70
CA GLN A 113 11.73 -13.91 6.94
C GLN A 113 10.74 -14.88 7.60
N ASN A 114 10.60 -14.80 8.92
CA ASN A 114 9.64 -15.60 9.69
C ASN A 114 8.34 -14.86 9.98
N ARG A 115 8.21 -13.60 9.52
CA ARG A 115 7.07 -12.72 9.79
C ARG A 115 6.33 -12.28 8.54
N ILE A 116 6.99 -12.30 7.38
CA ILE A 116 6.41 -11.99 6.07
C ILE A 116 6.29 -13.30 5.29
N GLU A 117 5.12 -13.56 4.75
CA GLU A 117 4.83 -14.69 3.88
C GLU A 117 4.29 -14.16 2.55
N MET A 118 4.97 -14.47 1.46
CA MET A 118 4.54 -14.04 0.13
C MET A 118 3.79 -15.14 -0.59
N TRP A 119 2.62 -14.80 -1.14
CA TRP A 119 1.78 -15.69 -1.92
C TRP A 119 1.70 -15.19 -3.36
N VAL A 120 1.96 -16.07 -4.32
CA VAL A 120 1.97 -15.73 -5.74
C VAL A 120 0.69 -16.20 -6.41
N GLY A 121 -0.02 -15.28 -7.08
CA GLY A 121 -1.23 -15.58 -7.83
C GLY A 121 -2.23 -14.43 -7.94
N ASP A 122 -3.42 -14.72 -8.46
CA ASP A 122 -4.52 -13.77 -8.52
C ASP A 122 -5.02 -13.42 -7.11
N ALA A 123 -4.85 -12.17 -6.72
CA ALA A 123 -5.16 -11.73 -5.36
C ALA A 123 -6.64 -11.93 -5.00
N ALA A 124 -7.57 -11.68 -5.95
CA ALA A 124 -8.98 -11.86 -5.69
C ALA A 124 -9.36 -13.32 -5.44
N ALA A 125 -8.75 -14.25 -6.19
CA ALA A 125 -8.96 -15.69 -5.99
C ALA A 125 -8.36 -16.16 -4.65
N ILE A 126 -7.14 -15.70 -4.33
CA ILE A 126 -6.46 -16.03 -3.07
C ILE A 126 -7.29 -15.54 -1.88
N ILE A 127 -7.71 -14.27 -1.86
CA ILE A 127 -8.47 -13.67 -0.75
C ILE A 127 -9.77 -14.41 -0.49
N GLN A 128 -10.46 -14.91 -1.53
CA GLN A 128 -11.70 -15.69 -1.37
C GLN A 128 -11.49 -16.98 -0.57
N SER A 129 -10.29 -17.53 -0.56
CA SER A 129 -9.95 -18.75 0.20
C SER A 129 -9.36 -18.44 1.59
N MET A 130 -9.13 -17.16 1.92
CA MET A 130 -8.51 -16.76 3.18
C MET A 130 -9.54 -16.68 4.32
N SER A 131 -9.01 -16.81 5.54
CA SER A 131 -9.75 -16.57 6.77
C SER A 131 -9.12 -15.41 7.52
N GLY A 132 -9.96 -14.52 8.06
CA GLY A 132 -9.52 -13.45 8.97
C GLY A 132 -9.42 -13.92 10.44
N PRO A 133 -9.32 -13.00 11.41
CA PRO A 133 -9.40 -11.56 11.18
C PRO A 133 -8.04 -10.91 10.88
N PHE A 134 -8.04 -9.89 10.02
CA PHE A 134 -6.90 -8.98 9.81
C PHE A 134 -7.09 -7.69 10.63
N ASP A 135 -5.99 -7.18 11.18
CA ASP A 135 -5.96 -5.89 11.88
C ASP A 135 -5.77 -4.74 10.90
N LEU A 136 -5.00 -5.00 9.86
CA LEU A 136 -4.61 -4.03 8.85
C LEU A 136 -4.56 -4.70 7.47
N VAL A 137 -5.16 -4.05 6.48
CA VAL A 137 -5.04 -4.41 5.08
C VAL A 137 -4.43 -3.24 4.32
N PHE A 138 -3.50 -3.50 3.41
CA PHE A 138 -2.95 -2.51 2.49
C PHE A 138 -3.18 -2.94 1.05
N ILE A 139 -3.79 -2.06 0.24
CA ILE A 139 -4.14 -2.29 -1.17
C ILE A 139 -3.27 -1.39 -2.04
N ASP A 140 -2.37 -1.99 -2.81
CA ASP A 140 -1.53 -1.31 -3.80
C ASP A 140 -1.30 -2.22 -5.02
N ALA A 141 -2.37 -2.50 -5.76
CA ALA A 141 -2.36 -3.37 -6.93
C ALA A 141 -3.00 -2.68 -8.14
N ASP A 142 -3.60 -3.44 -9.07
CA ASP A 142 -4.30 -2.91 -10.23
C ASP A 142 -5.50 -2.03 -9.81
N LYS A 143 -5.54 -0.82 -10.35
CA LYS A 143 -6.47 0.23 -9.88
C LYS A 143 -7.93 -0.03 -10.29
N GLU A 144 -8.16 -0.82 -11.34
CA GLU A 144 -9.49 -1.21 -11.77
C GLU A 144 -10.20 -2.11 -10.74
N SER A 145 -9.46 -2.90 -9.97
CA SER A 145 -9.97 -3.91 -9.02
C SER A 145 -10.11 -3.39 -7.57
N TYR A 146 -9.81 -2.15 -7.26
CA TYR A 146 -9.78 -1.63 -5.89
C TYR A 146 -11.11 -1.81 -5.13
N VAL A 147 -12.26 -1.58 -5.79
CA VAL A 147 -13.58 -1.83 -5.19
C VAL A 147 -13.74 -3.30 -4.86
N ARG A 148 -13.40 -4.20 -5.81
CA ARG A 148 -13.45 -5.66 -5.60
C ARG A 148 -12.54 -6.11 -4.46
N TYR A 149 -11.32 -5.60 -4.38
CA TYR A 149 -10.42 -5.91 -3.26
C TYR A 149 -11.01 -5.47 -1.94
N PHE A 150 -11.53 -4.25 -1.86
CA PHE A 150 -12.18 -3.76 -0.64
C PHE A 150 -13.35 -4.66 -0.22
N GLU A 151 -14.25 -5.02 -1.13
CA GLU A 151 -15.40 -5.90 -0.86
C GLU A 151 -14.97 -7.27 -0.35
N LEU A 152 -13.90 -7.84 -0.91
CA LEU A 152 -13.35 -9.13 -0.49
C LEU A 152 -12.70 -9.08 0.89
N VAL A 153 -11.92 -8.03 1.19
CA VAL A 153 -11.20 -7.95 2.46
C VAL A 153 -12.04 -7.41 3.60
N TYR A 154 -13.06 -6.59 3.33
CA TYR A 154 -13.89 -5.97 4.37
C TYR A 154 -14.48 -6.98 5.38
N PRO A 155 -15.08 -8.13 4.98
CA PRO A 155 -15.54 -9.14 5.94
C PRO A 155 -14.40 -9.75 6.76
N LEU A 156 -13.18 -9.82 6.22
CA LEU A 156 -12.01 -10.41 6.86
C LEU A 156 -11.29 -9.44 7.83
N VAL A 157 -11.59 -8.14 7.79
CA VAL A 157 -11.04 -7.16 8.72
C VAL A 157 -11.85 -7.17 10.00
N LYS A 158 -11.19 -7.16 11.17
CA LYS A 158 -11.87 -7.09 12.46
C LYS A 158 -12.60 -5.74 12.66
N PRO A 159 -13.64 -5.66 13.50
CA PRO A 159 -14.15 -4.36 13.97
C PRO A 159 -13.02 -3.52 14.58
N GLY A 160 -12.94 -2.25 14.22
CA GLY A 160 -11.84 -1.35 14.60
C GLY A 160 -10.57 -1.51 13.79
N GLY A 161 -10.46 -2.50 12.89
CA GLY A 161 -9.32 -2.69 11.99
C GLY A 161 -9.34 -1.71 10.81
N TYR A 162 -8.25 -1.69 10.04
CA TYR A 162 -8.00 -0.68 9.03
C TYR A 162 -7.78 -1.29 7.65
N ILE A 163 -8.27 -0.57 6.63
CA ILE A 163 -7.97 -0.82 5.22
C ILE A 163 -7.35 0.47 4.67
N LEU A 164 -6.10 0.38 4.23
CA LEU A 164 -5.38 1.43 3.55
C LEU A 164 -5.33 1.13 2.05
N ALA A 165 -5.45 2.17 1.20
CA ALA A 165 -5.24 2.03 -0.24
C ALA A 165 -4.37 3.14 -0.76
N ASP A 166 -3.37 2.78 -1.57
CA ASP A 166 -2.43 3.72 -2.20
C ASP A 166 -2.97 4.30 -3.50
N ASN A 167 -2.32 5.34 -4.00
CA ASN A 167 -2.58 6.02 -5.29
C ASN A 167 -4.02 6.50 -5.48
N THR A 168 -4.69 6.88 -4.39
CA THR A 168 -6.10 7.27 -4.43
C THR A 168 -6.34 8.67 -5.02
N LEU A 169 -5.29 9.42 -5.32
CA LEU A 169 -5.32 10.68 -6.07
C LEU A 169 -4.83 10.53 -7.52
N TRP A 170 -4.11 9.46 -7.82
CA TRP A 170 -3.69 9.04 -9.16
C TRP A 170 -3.09 10.20 -9.99
N TYR A 171 -1.97 10.75 -9.50
CA TYR A 171 -1.28 11.91 -10.11
C TYR A 171 -2.20 13.12 -10.35
N GLY A 172 -3.22 13.33 -9.49
CA GLY A 172 -4.22 14.37 -9.66
C GLY A 172 -5.19 14.13 -10.83
N ARG A 173 -5.13 12.97 -11.51
CA ARG A 173 -6.04 12.65 -12.63
C ARG A 173 -7.50 12.56 -12.18
N VAL A 174 -7.75 12.18 -10.93
CA VAL A 174 -9.12 12.05 -10.37
C VAL A 174 -9.93 13.34 -10.40
N ILE A 175 -9.29 14.51 -10.47
CA ILE A 175 -9.95 15.83 -10.54
C ILE A 175 -9.95 16.44 -11.96
N LYS A 176 -9.30 15.78 -12.95
CA LYS A 176 -9.24 16.30 -14.32
C LYS A 176 -10.57 16.02 -15.07
N PRO A 177 -11.03 16.93 -15.95
CA PRO A 177 -12.12 16.63 -16.85
C PRO A 177 -11.84 15.36 -17.67
N GLY A 178 -12.81 14.46 -17.77
CA GLY A 178 -12.63 13.19 -18.47
C GLY A 178 -11.89 12.10 -17.66
N ALA A 179 -11.72 12.27 -16.37
CA ALA A 179 -11.11 11.27 -15.47
C ALA A 179 -11.65 9.85 -15.66
N GLU A 180 -12.91 9.71 -16.08
CA GLU A 180 -13.57 8.41 -16.26
C GLU A 180 -13.30 7.75 -17.62
N THR A 181 -12.53 8.37 -18.52
CA THR A 181 -12.21 7.82 -19.86
C THR A 181 -11.02 6.85 -19.80
N ASP A 182 -10.12 7.01 -18.83
CA ASP A 182 -9.03 6.08 -18.54
C ASP A 182 -9.47 5.05 -17.49
N ARG A 183 -9.24 3.77 -17.76
CA ARG A 183 -9.76 2.67 -16.93
C ARG A 183 -9.23 2.69 -15.51
N GLU A 184 -7.95 2.95 -15.33
CA GLU A 184 -7.32 3.00 -14.00
C GLU A 184 -7.83 4.20 -13.21
N THR A 185 -7.86 5.39 -13.83
CA THR A 185 -8.42 6.61 -13.21
C THR A 185 -9.88 6.40 -12.82
N ALA A 186 -10.69 5.82 -13.73
CA ALA A 186 -12.08 5.48 -13.44
C ALA A 186 -12.20 4.48 -12.29
N GLY A 187 -11.29 3.52 -12.19
CA GLY A 187 -11.20 2.57 -11.08
C GLY A 187 -11.02 3.28 -9.74
N ILE A 188 -10.04 4.18 -9.65
CA ILE A 188 -9.79 4.99 -8.44
C ILE A 188 -10.97 5.91 -8.11
N VAL A 189 -11.55 6.59 -9.09
CA VAL A 189 -12.74 7.45 -8.86
C VAL A 189 -13.91 6.62 -8.30
N ARG A 190 -14.14 5.41 -8.85
CA ARG A 190 -15.17 4.50 -8.33
C ARG A 190 -14.84 4.07 -6.90
N TYR A 191 -13.60 3.71 -6.62
CA TYR A 191 -13.17 3.32 -5.28
C TYR A 191 -13.36 4.43 -4.26
N ASN A 192 -12.93 5.64 -4.56
CA ASN A 192 -13.10 6.79 -3.66
C ASN A 192 -14.58 7.09 -3.38
N LYS A 193 -15.43 7.03 -4.42
CA LYS A 193 -16.90 7.17 -4.28
C LYS A 193 -17.49 6.03 -3.42
N PHE A 194 -17.05 4.80 -3.66
CA PHE A 194 -17.50 3.62 -2.94
C PHE A 194 -17.19 3.71 -1.44
N VAL A 195 -15.93 4.00 -1.08
CA VAL A 195 -15.52 4.14 0.33
C VAL A 195 -16.28 5.28 1.00
N LYS A 196 -16.44 6.42 0.33
CA LYS A 196 -17.22 7.58 0.83
C LYS A 196 -18.66 7.22 1.18
N GLN A 197 -19.27 6.31 0.43
CA GLN A 197 -20.68 5.90 0.61
C GLN A 197 -20.83 4.71 1.56
N HIS A 198 -19.74 4.05 1.94
CA HIS A 198 -19.77 2.83 2.73
C HIS A 198 -20.04 3.13 4.21
N SER A 199 -21.26 2.85 4.69
CA SER A 199 -21.71 3.16 6.06
C SER A 199 -20.94 2.42 7.16
N GLY A 200 -20.30 1.29 6.84
CA GLY A 200 -19.56 0.43 7.77
C GLY A 200 -18.16 0.92 8.09
N VAL A 201 -17.68 2.03 7.52
CA VAL A 201 -16.35 2.57 7.81
C VAL A 201 -16.38 4.05 8.16
N GLU A 202 -15.39 4.49 8.90
CA GLU A 202 -14.92 5.87 8.97
C GLU A 202 -13.70 5.98 8.06
N HIS A 203 -13.54 7.07 7.33
CA HIS A 203 -12.46 7.19 6.37
C HIS A 203 -11.88 8.59 6.27
N VAL A 204 -10.63 8.67 5.83
CA VAL A 204 -9.95 9.90 5.45
C VAL A 204 -9.06 9.64 4.23
N LEU A 205 -9.05 10.57 3.27
CA LEU A 205 -8.11 10.57 2.16
C LEU A 205 -7.01 11.59 2.45
N LEU A 206 -5.79 11.11 2.60
CA LEU A 206 -4.61 11.94 2.86
C LEU A 206 -3.88 12.23 1.56
N PRO A 207 -3.55 13.49 1.24
CA PRO A 207 -2.73 13.84 0.08
C PRO A 207 -1.23 13.63 0.36
N LEU A 208 -0.86 12.41 0.74
CA LEU A 208 0.52 11.96 0.90
C LEU A 208 0.98 11.29 -0.39
N ARG A 209 2.03 11.79 -1.03
CA ARG A 209 2.46 11.36 -2.38
C ARG A 209 1.27 11.34 -3.35
N ASP A 210 0.88 10.17 -3.80
CA ASP A 210 -0.23 9.98 -4.74
C ASP A 210 -1.58 9.68 -4.06
N GLY A 211 -1.68 10.01 -2.78
CA GLY A 211 -2.88 9.88 -1.97
C GLY A 211 -3.08 8.51 -1.32
N ILE A 212 -3.33 8.53 -0.01
CA ILE A 212 -3.64 7.32 0.75
C ILE A 212 -5.06 7.44 1.33
N MET A 213 -5.95 6.53 0.96
CA MET A 213 -7.23 6.35 1.62
C MET A 213 -7.04 5.47 2.86
N ILE A 214 -7.48 5.94 4.01
CA ILE A 214 -7.52 5.18 5.25
C ILE A 214 -8.98 4.96 5.62
N ALA A 215 -9.41 3.71 5.71
CA ALA A 215 -10.75 3.32 6.12
C ALA A 215 -10.68 2.46 7.37
N ARG A 216 -11.35 2.87 8.46
CA ARG A 216 -11.47 2.12 9.71
C ARG A 216 -12.83 1.43 9.74
N LYS A 217 -12.86 0.12 9.91
CA LYS A 217 -14.11 -0.64 10.10
C LYS A 217 -14.74 -0.26 11.45
N LYS A 218 -16.03 0.05 11.46
CA LYS A 218 -16.81 0.36 12.67
C LYS A 218 -17.05 -0.88 13.52
#